data_4021dbc51d14dc2614cf74b4d23d05e6
#
_entry.id   4021dbc51d14dc2614cf74b4d23d05e6
#
_cell.length_a   1.000
_cell.length_b   1.000
_cell.length_c   1.000
_cell.angle_alpha   90.00
_cell.angle_beta   90.00
_cell.angle_gamma   90.00
#
_symmetry.space_group_name_H-M   'P 1'
#
loop_
_entity.id
_entity.type
_entity.pdbx_description
1 polymer ?
#
loop_
_entity_poly.entity_id
_entity_poly.type
_entity_poly.pdbx_seq_one_letter_code
_entity_poly.pdbx_strand_id
1 'polypeptide(L)'
;MEDKVKFVNKSSYRVKVLKSLKDEVKMPKEIAEDSGILPNHISNVLRQLKEKDIVECLNPEVRKGRLYRLSETGLYVLDQLD
;
A
#
# COMPACT_ATOMS: atom_id res chain seq x y z
N MET A 1 3.38 15.95 4.95
CA MET A 1 2.38 15.22 4.13
C MET A 1 2.62 15.34 2.64
N GLU A 2 2.99 16.52 2.16
CA GLU A 2 3.30 16.68 0.74
C GLU A 2 4.41 15.74 0.27
N ASP A 3 5.42 15.52 1.10
CA ASP A 3 6.52 14.62 0.75
C ASP A 3 6.02 13.21 0.50
N LYS A 4 5.03 12.77 1.28
CA LYS A 4 4.46 11.42 1.14
C LYS A 4 3.58 11.34 -0.10
N VAL A 5 2.85 12.40 -0.41
CA VAL A 5 2.04 12.46 -1.63
C VAL A 5 2.97 12.36 -2.85
N LYS A 6 4.05 13.13 -2.86
CA LYS A 6 5.03 13.10 -3.95
C LYS A 6 5.69 11.73 -4.06
N PHE A 7 6.04 11.13 -2.91
CA PHE A 7 6.64 9.80 -2.87
C PHE A 7 5.75 8.77 -3.58
N VAL A 8 4.45 8.80 -3.29
CA VAL A 8 3.51 7.88 -3.91
C VAL A 8 3.34 8.20 -5.39
N ASN A 9 3.16 9.47 -5.73
CA ASN A 9 2.94 9.87 -7.12
C ASN A 9 4.12 9.57 -8.07
N LYS A 10 5.31 9.40 -7.54
CA LYS A 10 6.49 9.08 -8.35
C LYS A 10 6.49 7.65 -8.87
N SER A 11 5.63 6.80 -8.37
CA SER A 11 5.60 5.39 -8.75
C SER A 11 4.17 4.96 -9.06
N SER A 12 3.95 4.52 -10.28
CA SER A 12 2.64 4.00 -10.67
C SER A 12 2.25 2.79 -9.81
N TYR A 13 3.24 2.00 -9.39
CA TYR A 13 2.99 0.85 -8.52
C TYR A 13 2.45 1.29 -7.16
N ARG A 14 3.04 2.32 -6.58
CA ARG A 14 2.57 2.85 -5.28
C ARG A 14 1.15 3.39 -5.39
N VAL A 15 0.87 4.11 -6.46
CA VAL A 15 -0.48 4.64 -6.71
C VAL A 15 -1.49 3.49 -6.81
N LYS A 16 -1.15 2.46 -7.57
CA LYS A 16 -2.04 1.31 -7.78
C LYS A 16 -2.30 0.56 -6.46
N VAL A 17 -1.28 0.43 -5.62
CA VAL A 17 -1.43 -0.25 -4.33
C VAL A 17 -2.35 0.54 -3.41
N LEU A 18 -2.19 1.87 -3.34
CA LEU A 18 -3.08 2.69 -2.53
C LEU A 18 -4.52 2.58 -3.01
N LYS A 19 -4.74 2.64 -4.31
CA LYS A 19 -6.10 2.51 -4.86
C LYS A 19 -6.70 1.14 -4.57
N SER A 20 -5.88 0.09 -4.60
CA SER A 20 -6.33 -1.26 -4.28
C SER A 20 -6.78 -1.39 -2.83
N LEU A 21 -6.11 -0.66 -1.93
CA LEU A 21 -6.38 -0.74 -0.49
C LEU A 21 -7.40 0.27 0.02
N LYS A 22 -8.02 1.05 -0.84
CA LYS A 22 -8.86 2.19 -0.46
C LYS A 22 -9.60 2.04 0.87
N ASP A 23 -10.62 1.22 0.95
CA ASP A 23 -11.40 1.01 2.19
C ASP A 23 -11.37 -0.45 2.63
N GLU A 24 -10.34 -1.18 2.24
CA GLU A 24 -10.30 -2.60 2.43
C GLU A 24 -9.02 -3.08 3.10
N VAL A 25 -9.14 -4.19 3.80
CA VAL A 25 -8.00 -4.94 4.33
C VAL A 25 -7.74 -6.06 3.35
N LYS A 26 -6.50 -6.18 2.89
CA LYS A 26 -6.13 -7.19 1.88
C LYS A 26 -4.81 -7.87 2.19
N MET A 27 -4.70 -9.11 1.72
CA MET A 27 -3.43 -9.82 1.70
C MET A 27 -2.62 -9.37 0.48
N PRO A 28 -1.28 -9.49 0.51
CA PRO A 28 -0.45 -9.10 -0.63
C PRO A 28 -0.89 -9.76 -1.94
N LYS A 29 -1.31 -11.02 -1.88
CA LYS A 29 -1.80 -11.73 -3.07
C LYS A 29 -3.01 -11.03 -3.68
N GLU A 30 -3.93 -10.61 -2.84
CA GLU A 30 -5.14 -9.91 -3.28
C GLU A 30 -4.79 -8.55 -3.89
N ILE A 31 -3.83 -7.84 -3.27
CA ILE A 31 -3.37 -6.56 -3.78
C ILE A 31 -2.73 -6.75 -5.15
N ALA A 32 -1.91 -7.81 -5.30
CA ALA A 32 -1.25 -8.12 -6.57
C ALA A 32 -2.27 -8.39 -7.67
N GLU A 33 -3.26 -9.22 -7.38
CA GLU A 33 -4.30 -9.56 -8.34
C GLU A 33 -5.13 -8.33 -8.73
N ASP A 34 -5.49 -7.53 -7.75
CA ASP A 34 -6.33 -6.35 -7.96
C ASP A 34 -5.61 -5.23 -8.71
N SER A 35 -4.32 -5.06 -8.43
CA SER A 35 -3.52 -3.98 -9.04
C SER A 35 -2.85 -4.39 -10.35
N GLY A 36 -2.79 -5.68 -10.64
CA GLY A 36 -2.07 -6.17 -11.81
C GLY A 36 -0.56 -6.14 -11.66
N ILE A 37 -0.07 -6.03 -10.43
CA ILE A 37 1.37 -5.99 -10.14
C ILE A 37 1.82 -7.38 -9.71
N LEU A 38 2.99 -7.80 -10.17
CA LEU A 38 3.53 -9.11 -9.80
C LEU A 38 3.81 -9.20 -8.30
N PRO A 39 3.58 -10.37 -7.68
CA PRO A 39 3.76 -10.52 -6.22
C PRO A 39 5.13 -10.12 -5.70
N ASN A 40 6.20 -10.38 -6.46
CA ASN A 40 7.55 -10.01 -6.03
C ASN A 40 7.72 -8.49 -5.93
N HIS A 41 7.03 -7.73 -6.76
CA HIS A 41 7.06 -6.28 -6.69
C HIS A 41 6.17 -5.75 -5.56
N ILE A 42 5.06 -6.43 -5.31
CA ILE A 42 4.14 -6.03 -4.22
C ILE A 42 4.85 -6.00 -2.88
N SER A 43 5.66 -7.03 -2.58
CA SER A 43 6.39 -7.08 -1.31
C SER A 43 7.27 -5.86 -1.10
N ASN A 44 7.98 -5.44 -2.15
CA ASN A 44 8.83 -4.26 -2.08
C ASN A 44 8.03 -2.98 -1.91
N VAL A 45 6.94 -2.85 -2.65
CA VAL A 45 6.10 -1.65 -2.59
C VAL A 45 5.48 -1.51 -1.20
N LEU A 46 4.96 -2.60 -0.66
CA LEU A 46 4.36 -2.59 0.69
C LEU A 46 5.38 -2.22 1.75
N ARG A 47 6.62 -2.74 1.64
CA ARG A 47 7.67 -2.39 2.57
C ARG A 47 7.98 -0.90 2.52
N GLN A 48 8.11 -0.33 1.32
CA GLN A 48 8.37 1.09 1.13
C GLN A 48 7.24 1.94 1.74
N LEU A 49 6.00 1.55 1.48
CA LEU A 49 4.85 2.29 2.00
C LEU A 49 4.73 2.18 3.52
N LYS A 50 5.07 1.01 4.06
CA LYS A 50 5.06 0.81 5.52
C LYS A 50 6.13 1.66 6.20
N GLU A 51 7.30 1.78 5.61
CA GLU A 51 8.38 2.61 6.15
C GLU A 51 7.97 4.09 6.22
N LYS A 52 7.08 4.51 5.35
CA LYS A 52 6.55 5.88 5.32
C LYS A 52 5.24 6.03 6.11
N ASP A 53 4.83 5.01 6.82
CA ASP A 53 3.58 5.01 7.61
C ASP A 53 2.33 5.23 6.76
N ILE A 54 2.38 4.87 5.49
CA ILE A 54 1.26 5.01 4.56
C ILE A 54 0.35 3.79 4.62
N VAL A 55 0.94 2.60 4.81
CA VAL A 55 0.19 1.37 5.05
C VAL A 55 0.62 0.77 6.37
N GLU A 56 -0.26 -0.04 6.95
CA GLU A 56 0.05 -0.78 8.17
C GLU A 56 -0.29 -2.25 7.99
N CYS A 57 0.52 -3.10 8.63
CA CYS A 57 0.27 -4.53 8.68
C CYS A 57 -0.44 -4.83 9.99
N LEU A 58 -1.60 -5.47 9.92
CA LEU A 58 -2.42 -5.74 11.10
C LEU A 58 -1.91 -6.91 11.92
N ASN A 59 -1.14 -7.80 11.32
CA ASN A 59 -0.66 -9.02 11.97
C ASN A 59 0.81 -9.31 11.60
N PRO A 60 1.74 -8.41 11.98
CA PRO A 60 3.14 -8.53 11.56
C PRO A 60 3.85 -9.77 12.10
N GLU A 61 3.30 -10.43 13.11
CA GLU A 61 3.88 -11.62 13.71
C GLU A 61 3.76 -12.87 12.82
N VAL A 62 2.86 -12.86 11.82
CA VAL A 62 2.73 -14.01 10.93
C VAL A 62 3.56 -13.81 9.67
N ARG A 63 4.02 -14.92 9.08
CA ARG A 63 4.77 -14.89 7.82
C ARG A 63 3.86 -14.96 6.61
N LYS A 64 2.78 -15.74 6.73
CA LYS A 64 1.80 -15.92 5.65
C LYS A 64 0.47 -15.37 6.09
N GLY A 65 -0.28 -14.87 5.13
CA GLY A 65 -1.60 -14.31 5.42
C GLY A 65 -1.53 -12.96 6.10
N ARG A 66 -0.47 -12.19 5.87
CA ARG A 66 -0.38 -10.83 6.39
C ARG A 66 -1.47 -9.97 5.79
N LEU A 67 -2.08 -9.16 6.64
CA LEU A 67 -3.16 -8.27 6.25
C LEU A 67 -2.67 -6.83 6.31
N TYR A 68 -2.95 -6.09 5.24
CA TYR A 68 -2.54 -4.69 5.12
C TYR A 68 -3.75 -3.80 4.91
N ARG A 69 -3.63 -2.58 5.37
CA ARG A 69 -4.62 -1.54 5.11
C ARG A 69 -3.92 -0.19 5.05
N LEU A 70 -4.60 0.81 4.52
CA LEU A 70 -4.09 2.18 4.56
C LEU A 70 -4.18 2.69 6.00
N SER A 71 -3.14 3.40 6.44
CA SER A 71 -3.18 4.13 7.70
C SER A 71 -4.02 5.40 7.49
N GLU A 72 -4.23 6.18 8.54
CA GLU A 72 -4.87 7.49 8.40
C GLU A 72 -4.08 8.36 7.43
N THR A 73 -2.74 8.33 7.54
CA THR A 73 -1.86 9.03 6.61
C THR A 73 -2.07 8.53 5.19
N GLY A 74 -2.18 7.21 5.01
CA GLY A 74 -2.41 6.61 3.71
C GLY A 74 -3.73 7.04 3.09
N LEU A 75 -4.78 7.13 3.89
CA LEU A 75 -6.08 7.60 3.42
C LEU A 75 -5.99 9.06 2.96
N TYR A 76 -5.29 9.89 3.72
CA TYR A 76 -5.06 11.28 3.33
C TYR A 76 -4.30 11.38 2.01
N VAL A 77 -3.22 10.58 1.88
CA VAL A 77 -2.40 10.58 0.66
C VAL A 77 -3.23 10.15 -0.55
N LEU A 78 -4.02 9.08 -0.38
CA LEU A 78 -4.89 8.61 -1.46
C LEU A 78 -5.83 9.70 -1.93
N ASP A 79 -6.38 10.46 -0.99
CA ASP A 79 -7.32 11.54 -1.28
C ASP A 79 -6.66 12.67 -2.07
N GLN A 80 -5.34 12.82 -1.95
CA GLN A 80 -4.57 13.87 -2.64
C GLN A 80 -4.02 13.42 -3.99
N LEU A 81 -4.16 12.15 -4.34
CA LEU A 81 -3.67 11.65 -5.62
C LEU A 81 -4.60 12.07 -6.75
N ASP A 82 -4.02 12.29 -7.90
CA ASP A 82 -4.78 12.65 -9.10
C ASP A 82 -5.53 11.49 -9.73
#